data_c8b8f3d986cabc1191ef2edc0d2cafa4
#
_entry.id   c8b8f3d986cabc1191ef2edc0d2cafa4
#
_cell.length_a   1.000
_cell.length_b   1.000
_cell.length_c   1.000
_cell.angle_alpha   90.00
_cell.angle_beta   90.00
_cell.angle_gamma   90.00
#
_symmetry.space_group_name_H-M   'P 1'
#
loop_
_entity.id
_entity.type
_entity.pdbx_description
1 polymer ?
#
loop_
_entity_poly.entity_id
_entity_poly.type
_entity_poly.pdbx_seq_one_letter_code
_entity_poly.pdbx_strand_id
1 'polypeptide(L)'
;MSLSSELPGLTARLDRLCYHHGGASLPSDKPHAFVYYITIRNASACTVTLLGRKWVVEQVDGDRLVIEGDKIVGETPRLTPGEEFSYNSFHVTGVDAVVHGSFHGIDEAGRKVHVKLPPFEMAIPREGRDPAVRTCGG
;
A
#
# COMPACT_ATOMS: atom_id res chain seq x y z
N MET A 1 16.24 8.94 -20.98
CA MET A 1 15.46 8.16 -19.99
C MET A 1 14.54 9.10 -19.24
N SER A 2 13.25 8.86 -19.32
CA SER A 2 12.31 9.72 -18.61
C SER A 2 12.13 9.23 -17.17
N LEU A 3 12.27 10.15 -16.24
CA LEU A 3 12.07 9.86 -14.82
C LEU A 3 10.60 10.07 -14.47
N SER A 4 10.12 9.29 -13.49
CA SER A 4 8.79 9.48 -12.95
C SER A 4 8.78 10.70 -12.04
N SER A 5 7.71 11.48 -12.09
CA SER A 5 7.52 12.67 -11.25
C SER A 5 6.28 12.52 -10.40
N GLU A 6 6.31 13.12 -9.21
CA GLU A 6 5.10 13.25 -8.41
C GLU A 6 4.17 14.24 -9.11
N LEU A 7 2.90 13.88 -9.22
CA LEU A 7 1.88 14.74 -9.83
C LEU A 7 1.13 15.48 -8.71
N PRO A 8 1.22 16.82 -8.65
CA PRO A 8 0.44 17.58 -7.68
C PRO A 8 -1.05 17.26 -7.80
N GLY A 9 -1.70 16.97 -6.70
CA GLY A 9 -3.11 16.60 -6.68
C GLY A 9 -3.38 15.10 -6.75
N LEU A 10 -2.39 14.29 -7.11
CA LEU A 10 -2.52 12.85 -7.01
C LEU A 10 -2.05 12.41 -5.61
N THR A 11 -2.94 11.82 -4.84
CA THR A 11 -2.66 11.46 -3.45
C THR A 11 -3.07 10.02 -3.16
N ALA A 12 -2.40 9.41 -2.19
CA ALA A 12 -2.76 8.10 -1.69
C ALA A 12 -2.85 8.18 -0.17
N ARG A 13 -3.86 7.54 0.40
CA ARG A 13 -4.04 7.52 1.86
C ARG A 13 -4.37 6.12 2.34
N LEU A 14 -3.93 5.82 3.54
CA LEU A 14 -4.33 4.61 4.26
C LEU A 14 -5.61 4.94 5.03
N ASP A 15 -6.71 4.33 4.63
CA ASP A 15 -8.01 4.56 5.27
C ASP A 15 -8.17 3.73 6.53
N ARG A 16 -7.62 2.52 6.51
CA ARG A 16 -7.75 1.58 7.61
C ARG A 16 -6.65 0.54 7.55
N LEU A 17 -6.16 0.15 8.70
CA LEU A 17 -5.22 -0.96 8.85
C LEU A 17 -5.75 -1.86 9.95
N CYS A 18 -5.88 -3.16 9.67
CA CYS A 18 -6.31 -4.08 10.70
C CYS A 18 -5.48 -5.36 10.71
N TYR A 19 -5.35 -5.93 11.88
CA TYR A 19 -4.53 -7.10 12.16
C TYR A 19 -5.37 -8.37 12.14
N HIS A 20 -4.81 -9.43 11.56
CA HIS A 20 -5.41 -10.75 11.58
C HIS A 20 -4.33 -11.79 11.84
N HIS A 21 -4.53 -12.63 12.87
CA HIS A 21 -3.67 -13.77 13.11
C HIS A 21 -4.16 -14.94 12.26
N GLY A 22 -3.41 -15.30 11.23
CA GLY A 22 -3.87 -16.26 10.23
C GLY A 22 -3.76 -17.72 10.63
N GLY A 23 -3.02 -18.02 11.70
CA GLY A 23 -2.85 -19.39 12.14
C GLY A 23 -2.32 -20.31 11.05
N ALA A 24 -2.95 -21.45 10.87
CA ALA A 24 -2.52 -22.47 9.91
C ALA A 24 -2.70 -22.04 8.44
N SER A 25 -3.45 -21.00 8.16
CA SER A 25 -3.67 -20.52 6.79
C SER A 25 -2.53 -19.65 6.26
N LEU A 26 -1.56 -19.28 7.11
CA LEU A 26 -0.40 -18.48 6.74
C LEU A 26 0.88 -19.29 6.96
N PRO A 27 2.00 -18.86 6.33
CA PRO A 27 3.29 -19.49 6.57
C PRO A 27 3.65 -19.46 8.06
N SER A 28 4.30 -20.52 8.54
CA SER A 28 4.64 -20.64 9.97
C SER A 28 5.58 -19.56 10.47
N ASP A 29 6.43 -19.01 9.58
CA ASP A 29 7.36 -17.93 9.90
C ASP A 29 6.73 -16.54 9.72
N LYS A 30 5.53 -16.47 9.15
CA LYS A 30 4.80 -15.21 8.91
C LYS A 30 3.31 -15.38 9.25
N PRO A 31 3.01 -15.61 10.55
CA PRO A 31 1.62 -15.91 10.95
C PRO A 31 0.73 -14.69 11.12
N HIS A 32 1.26 -13.50 10.90
CA HIS A 32 0.56 -12.24 11.13
C HIS A 32 0.20 -11.60 9.80
N ALA A 33 -1.06 -11.24 9.62
CA ALA A 33 -1.52 -10.53 8.43
C ALA A 33 -2.01 -9.14 8.81
N PHE A 34 -1.67 -8.16 7.99
CA PHE A 34 -2.14 -6.79 8.13
C PHE A 34 -2.90 -6.43 6.87
N VAL A 35 -4.22 -6.25 7.01
CA VAL A 35 -5.09 -5.85 5.91
C VAL A 35 -5.12 -4.34 5.85
N TYR A 36 -4.80 -3.78 4.71
CA TYR A 36 -4.78 -2.34 4.51
C TYR A 36 -5.85 -1.94 3.49
N TYR A 37 -6.49 -0.83 3.78
CA TYR A 37 -7.50 -0.21 2.94
C TYR A 37 -6.94 1.12 2.46
N ILE A 38 -6.86 1.29 1.15
CA ILE A 38 -6.19 2.44 0.55
C ILE A 38 -7.13 3.12 -0.45
N THR A 39 -7.06 4.44 -0.48
CA THR A 39 -7.72 5.24 -1.52
C THR A 39 -6.68 6.09 -2.23
N ILE A 40 -6.68 6.01 -3.55
CA ILE A 40 -5.85 6.86 -4.42
C ILE A 40 -6.80 7.83 -5.09
N ARG A 41 -6.57 9.13 -4.88
CA ARG A 41 -7.43 10.19 -5.39
C ARG A 41 -6.70 11.05 -6.39
N ASN A 42 -7.33 11.30 -7.53
CA ASN A 42 -6.81 12.22 -8.53
C ASN A 42 -7.53 13.56 -8.46
N ALA A 43 -6.95 14.51 -7.73
CA ALA A 43 -7.43 15.89 -7.67
C ALA A 43 -6.60 16.80 -8.58
N SER A 44 -5.83 16.22 -9.51
CA SER A 44 -5.06 16.99 -10.50
C SER A 44 -5.96 17.37 -11.68
N ALA A 45 -5.43 18.17 -12.58
CA ALA A 45 -6.13 18.53 -13.82
C ALA A 45 -5.91 17.51 -14.95
N CYS A 46 -5.12 16.47 -14.71
CA CYS A 46 -4.76 15.47 -15.72
C CYS A 46 -5.48 14.15 -15.45
N THR A 47 -5.73 13.37 -16.52
CA THR A 47 -6.17 12.00 -16.36
C THR A 47 -4.96 11.11 -16.16
N VAL A 48 -5.01 10.21 -15.18
CA VAL A 48 -3.92 9.31 -14.81
C VAL A 48 -4.38 7.87 -14.92
N THR A 49 -3.57 7.02 -15.52
CA THR A 49 -3.77 5.58 -15.51
C THR A 49 -2.69 4.97 -14.61
N LEU A 50 -3.11 4.32 -13.54
CA LEU A 50 -2.19 3.65 -12.62
C LEU A 50 -1.85 2.29 -13.19
N LEU A 51 -0.56 1.98 -13.28
CA LEU A 51 -0.08 0.78 -13.95
C LEU A 51 0.56 -0.24 -13.02
N GLY A 52 0.99 0.19 -11.83
CA GLY A 52 1.67 -0.74 -10.93
C GLY A 52 1.90 -0.17 -9.56
N ARG A 53 2.56 -1.00 -8.75
CA ARG A 53 2.79 -0.71 -7.33
C ARG A 53 4.17 -1.15 -6.91
N LYS A 54 4.67 -0.51 -5.86
CA LYS A 54 5.91 -0.90 -5.20
C LYS A 54 5.75 -0.80 -3.69
N TRP A 55 6.12 -1.85 -2.99
CA TRP A 55 6.13 -1.90 -1.53
C TRP A 55 7.54 -2.15 -1.03
N VAL A 56 7.95 -1.40 -0.03
CA VAL A 56 9.20 -1.66 0.70
C VAL A 56 8.82 -1.90 2.14
N VAL A 57 9.11 -3.10 2.63
CA VAL A 57 8.82 -3.53 3.99
C VAL A 57 10.13 -3.63 4.75
N GLU A 58 10.32 -2.75 5.72
CA GLU A 58 11.53 -2.71 6.54
C GLU A 58 11.21 -3.36 7.89
N GLN A 59 11.74 -4.56 8.09
CA GLN A 59 11.49 -5.33 9.30
C GLN A 59 12.43 -4.90 10.42
N VAL A 60 11.95 -4.99 11.65
CA VAL A 60 12.76 -4.60 12.83
C VAL A 60 13.99 -5.47 13.03
N ASP A 61 14.01 -6.68 12.45
CA ASP A 61 15.18 -7.57 12.50
C ASP A 61 16.27 -7.19 11.47
N GLY A 62 16.05 -6.14 10.70
CA GLY A 62 16.99 -5.66 9.70
C GLY A 62 16.71 -6.12 8.29
N ASP A 63 15.82 -7.07 8.08
CA ASP A 63 15.45 -7.54 6.75
C ASP A 63 14.61 -6.48 6.03
N ARG A 64 14.81 -6.43 4.73
CA ARG A 64 14.09 -5.50 3.87
C ARG A 64 13.53 -6.26 2.68
N LEU A 65 12.23 -6.18 2.49
CA LEU A 65 11.55 -6.79 1.36
C LEU A 65 11.10 -5.72 0.38
N VAL A 66 11.33 -5.96 -0.91
CA VAL A 66 10.83 -5.09 -1.96
C VAL A 66 9.88 -5.91 -2.82
N ILE A 67 8.65 -5.44 -2.94
CA ILE A 67 7.61 -6.11 -3.72
C ILE A 67 7.17 -5.13 -4.80
N GLU A 68 7.45 -5.45 -6.04
CA GLU A 68 7.03 -4.65 -7.19
C GLU A 68 6.16 -5.49 -8.10
N GLY A 69 5.21 -4.86 -8.75
CA GLY A 69 4.39 -5.56 -9.71
C GLY A 69 3.51 -4.63 -10.53
N ASP A 70 3.08 -5.17 -11.66
CA ASP A 70 2.13 -4.50 -12.52
C ASP A 70 0.73 -4.63 -11.92
N LYS A 71 -0.11 -3.65 -12.25
CA LYS A 71 -1.51 -3.58 -11.80
C LYS A 71 -1.62 -3.32 -10.29
N ILE A 72 -2.81 -3.01 -9.88
CA ILE A 72 -3.18 -2.84 -8.48
C ILE A 72 -4.39 -3.74 -8.26
N VAL A 73 -4.19 -4.84 -7.51
CA VAL A 73 -5.18 -5.91 -7.32
C VAL A 73 -5.86 -6.34 -8.64
N GLY A 74 -5.05 -6.53 -9.66
CA GLY A 74 -5.52 -6.99 -10.97
C GLY A 74 -6.08 -5.91 -11.88
N GLU A 75 -6.02 -4.65 -11.51
CA GLU A 75 -6.58 -3.54 -12.27
C GLU A 75 -5.55 -2.48 -12.63
N THR A 76 -5.83 -1.74 -13.70
CA THR A 76 -5.07 -0.56 -14.10
C THR A 76 -6.04 0.63 -14.11
N PRO A 77 -6.37 1.17 -12.93
CA PRO A 77 -7.41 2.19 -12.85
C PRO A 77 -7.04 3.46 -13.61
N ARG A 78 -7.99 3.94 -14.41
CA ARG A 78 -7.89 5.22 -15.12
C ARG A 78 -8.73 6.23 -14.35
N LEU A 79 -8.06 7.24 -13.79
CA LEU A 79 -8.69 8.23 -12.95
C LEU A 79 -8.73 9.58 -13.67
N THR A 80 -9.92 10.05 -14.01
CA THR A 80 -10.11 11.42 -14.49
C THR A 80 -10.06 12.39 -13.31
N PRO A 81 -9.91 13.71 -13.54
CA PRO A 81 -9.89 14.67 -12.44
C PRO A 81 -11.10 14.52 -11.52
N GLY A 82 -10.86 14.37 -10.23
CA GLY A 82 -11.89 14.19 -9.21
C GLY A 82 -12.23 12.74 -8.89
N GLU A 83 -11.75 11.78 -9.67
CA GLU A 83 -12.04 10.37 -9.41
C GLU A 83 -11.06 9.77 -8.42
N GLU A 84 -11.49 8.70 -7.77
CA GLU A 84 -10.65 7.96 -6.85
C GLU A 84 -10.85 6.46 -7.02
N PHE A 85 -9.84 5.70 -6.59
CA PHE A 85 -9.83 4.25 -6.61
C PHE A 85 -9.53 3.75 -5.21
N SER A 86 -10.43 2.96 -4.65
CA SER A 86 -10.26 2.37 -3.32
C SER A 86 -10.14 0.86 -3.42
N TYR A 87 -9.23 0.29 -2.64
CA TYR A 87 -9.04 -1.15 -2.64
C TYR A 87 -8.48 -1.59 -1.29
N ASN A 88 -8.47 -2.89 -1.07
CA ASN A 88 -7.80 -3.47 0.09
C ASN A 88 -6.98 -4.67 -0.34
N SER A 89 -5.94 -4.93 0.40
CA SER A 89 -5.08 -6.09 0.23
C SER A 89 -4.38 -6.35 1.57
N PHE A 90 -3.35 -7.17 1.59
CA PHE A 90 -2.70 -7.48 2.85
C PHE A 90 -1.22 -7.80 2.66
N HIS A 91 -0.46 -7.63 3.75
CA HIS A 91 0.90 -8.13 3.89
C HIS A 91 0.95 -9.12 5.04
N VAL A 92 1.81 -10.12 4.92
CA VAL A 92 2.10 -11.05 6.01
C VAL A 92 3.49 -10.79 6.54
N THR A 93 3.67 -11.00 7.84
CA THR A 93 4.97 -10.77 8.49
C THR A 93 5.13 -11.66 9.72
N GLY A 94 6.36 -11.91 10.08
CA GLY A 94 6.70 -12.60 11.33
C GLY A 94 7.14 -11.66 12.43
N VAL A 95 7.46 -10.41 12.10
CA VAL A 95 7.97 -9.39 13.03
C VAL A 95 7.37 -8.04 12.71
N ASP A 96 7.51 -7.09 13.62
CA ASP A 96 7.11 -5.71 13.37
C ASP A 96 7.88 -5.13 12.18
N ALA A 97 7.23 -4.28 11.42
CA ALA A 97 7.83 -3.68 10.24
C ALA A 97 7.23 -2.31 9.94
N VAL A 98 7.97 -1.51 9.18
CA VAL A 98 7.48 -0.24 8.63
C VAL A 98 7.32 -0.44 7.12
N VAL A 99 6.18 -0.02 6.59
CA VAL A 99 5.81 -0.23 5.19
C VAL A 99 5.79 1.09 4.45
N HIS A 100 6.50 1.12 3.33
CA HIS A 100 6.49 2.25 2.39
C HIS A 100 5.84 1.77 1.09
N GLY A 101 4.83 2.48 0.63
CA GLY A 101 4.13 2.13 -0.60
C GLY A 101 4.17 3.26 -1.61
N SER A 102 4.16 2.90 -2.88
CA SER A 102 4.00 3.86 -3.96
C SER A 102 3.27 3.22 -5.12
N PHE A 103 2.61 4.07 -5.90
CA PHE A 103 1.87 3.65 -7.09
C PHE A 103 2.37 4.47 -8.25
N HIS A 104 2.52 3.86 -9.41
CA HIS A 104 3.04 4.53 -10.58
C HIS A 104 2.13 4.33 -11.78
N GLY A 105 2.19 5.25 -12.69
CA GLY A 105 1.38 5.22 -13.88
C GLY A 105 1.84 6.25 -14.90
N ILE A 106 0.92 6.62 -15.77
CA ILE A 106 1.15 7.62 -16.80
C ILE A 106 0.00 8.60 -16.81
N ASP A 107 0.30 9.84 -17.21
CA ASP A 107 -0.74 10.81 -17.47
C ASP A 107 -1.24 10.68 -18.95
N GLU A 108 -2.17 11.53 -19.33
CA GLU A 108 -2.75 11.50 -20.68
C GLU A 108 -1.76 11.84 -21.79
N ALA A 109 -0.63 12.45 -21.46
CA ALA A 109 0.45 12.73 -22.41
C ALA A 109 1.50 11.61 -22.43
N GLY A 110 1.29 10.53 -21.66
CA GLY A 110 2.24 9.43 -21.57
C GLY A 110 3.41 9.69 -20.64
N ARG A 111 3.39 10.78 -19.87
CA ARG A 111 4.47 11.10 -18.92
C ARG A 111 4.33 10.20 -17.69
N LYS A 112 5.45 9.69 -17.22
CA LYS A 112 5.49 8.84 -16.03
C LYS A 112 5.22 9.65 -14.78
N VAL A 113 4.27 9.20 -13.97
CA VAL A 113 3.91 9.83 -12.70
C VAL A 113 3.86 8.79 -11.60
N HIS A 114 4.03 9.23 -10.37
CA HIS A 114 3.89 8.35 -9.21
C HIS A 114 3.29 9.10 -8.03
N VAL A 115 2.79 8.35 -7.07
CA VAL A 115 2.29 8.87 -5.81
C VAL A 115 2.79 7.96 -4.70
N LYS A 116 3.20 8.59 -3.59
CA LYS A 116 3.66 7.86 -2.41
C LYS A 116 2.56 7.80 -1.37
N LEU A 117 2.44 6.63 -0.75
CA LEU A 117 1.60 6.46 0.43
C LEU A 117 2.43 6.84 1.64
N PRO A 118 1.89 7.62 2.60
CA PRO A 118 2.60 7.84 3.86
C PRO A 118 2.95 6.50 4.52
N PRO A 119 4.14 6.35 5.09
CA PRO A 119 4.55 5.09 5.71
C PRO A 119 3.61 4.70 6.84
N PHE A 120 3.42 3.39 7.02
CA PHE A 120 2.65 2.89 8.15
C PHE A 120 3.37 1.72 8.81
N GLU A 121 3.02 1.48 10.07
CA GLU A 121 3.64 0.45 10.89
C GLU A 121 2.77 -0.80 10.95
N MET A 122 3.39 -1.95 10.72
CA MET A 122 2.78 -3.24 11.02
C MET A 122 3.27 -3.65 12.41
N ALA A 123 2.55 -3.20 13.43
CA ALA A 123 2.89 -3.47 14.83
C ALA A 123 2.04 -4.65 15.32
N ILE A 124 2.70 -5.77 15.60
CA ILE A 124 2.03 -6.99 16.04
C ILE A 124 1.48 -6.77 17.46
N PRO A 125 0.17 -6.99 17.70
CA PRO A 125 -0.40 -6.84 19.02
C PRO A 125 0.27 -7.79 20.02
N ARG A 126 0.62 -7.28 21.19
CA ARG A 126 1.27 -8.04 22.28
C ARG A 126 0.64 -7.65 23.59
N GLU A 127 0.75 -8.55 24.55
CA GLU A 127 0.32 -8.28 25.92
C GLU A 127 1.04 -7.03 26.46
N GLY A 128 0.29 -6.11 27.05
CA GLY A 128 0.83 -4.86 27.59
C GLY A 128 1.08 -3.78 26.58
N ARG A 129 0.74 -4.02 25.31
CA ARG A 129 0.89 -3.03 24.24
C ARG A 129 -0.48 -2.62 23.75
N ASP A 130 -0.75 -1.32 23.70
CA ASP A 130 -1.94 -0.81 23.07
C ASP A 130 -1.79 -1.00 21.55
N PRO A 131 -2.73 -1.68 20.88
CA PRO A 131 -2.60 -1.90 19.44
C PRO A 131 -2.77 -0.59 18.68
N ALA A 132 -1.79 -0.27 17.84
CA ALA A 132 -1.87 0.86 16.91
C ALA A 132 -2.84 0.55 15.77
N VAL A 133 -3.24 -0.71 15.62
CA VAL A 133 -4.13 -1.18 14.57
C VAL A 133 -5.27 -1.98 15.19
N ARG A 134 -6.40 -1.98 14.53
CA ARG A 134 -7.57 -2.76 14.97
C ARG A 134 -7.44 -4.19 14.49
N THR A 135 -8.00 -5.13 15.28
CA THR A 135 -8.10 -6.51 14.84
C THR A 135 -9.21 -6.63 13.80
N CYS A 136 -8.92 -7.32 12.72
CA CYS A 136 -9.88 -7.61 11.67
C CYS A 136 -10.81 -8.75 12.07
N GLY A 137 -12.00 -8.64 11.62
CA GLY A 137 -12.99 -9.70 11.76
C GLY A 137 -13.62 -9.61 13.11
N GLY A 138 -14.49 -10.39 13.41
CA GLY A 138 -15.20 -10.29 14.64
C GLY A 138 -15.75 -11.58 15.09
#